data_c225718e27ef34dda2470438eb725fa7
#
_entry.id   c225718e27ef34dda2470438eb725fa7
#
_cell.length_a   1.000
_cell.length_b   1.000
_cell.length_c   1.000
_cell.angle_alpha   90.00
_cell.angle_beta   90.00
_cell.angle_gamma   90.00
#
_symmetry.space_group_name_H-M   'P 1'
#
loop_
_entity.id
_entity.type
_entity.pdbx_description
1 polymer ?
#
loop_
_entity_poly.entity_id
_entity_poly.type
_entity_poly.pdbx_seq_one_letter_code
_entity_poly.pdbx_strand_id
1 'polypeptide(L)'
;MRKQIGRLAVIALLVSACGSGSATATTPAGTVPGTVGGTVAGSTAPTTGLGSVGLFASALVEFNSCDAFLGHVKAEALERVGPYGLHGAGYAGPDVWDDVVLEVAVAEMAESAADAPTSVTAAPSPEPEAGVDYSTTNVQEIGVDEPDIVKTDGNRILVLSQGILYYVDVSSGLPDLLGWLDLWSWESQIVKDEDFWRYEMFLGSDSALLIAGGNGAVGDLTQVVQVDLSDPENLAATATLTVEGRYVSARLVGERASLVLVSRPHERIPFVYPASRSAEPRAEMANRVTIQETTLEDWAPSYVREDAGGASRGLFLDCASAYAPKEFSGFDFLSVLSLDMAGGIDIEAVSTVMSGGDTIYASSTNLYVATERWVDWFALDEEEAISEAETIRTYIHQFDIAGPDGVEYLASGSVDGYLLNQFAMSEHDGHLRVASTNDPSWGWWLRDGPSVSRVDVLAREGRDLRIVGSVGGLGEGEQIFAVRFIGEVGYVVTFRQTDPLYTIDLSDPENPRVVGELKIL
;
A
#
# COMPACT_ATOMS: atom_id res chain seq x y z
N MET A 1 -41.51 28.86 7.71
CA MET A 1 -42.47 27.77 7.94
C MET A 1 -42.64 26.97 6.67
N ARG A 2 -41.90 25.87 6.52
CA ARG A 2 -42.21 24.76 5.60
C ARG A 2 -41.60 23.51 6.22
N LYS A 3 -42.43 22.60 6.64
CA LYS A 3 -42.07 21.29 7.18
C LYS A 3 -41.51 20.45 6.04
N GLN A 4 -40.28 19.97 6.17
CA GLN A 4 -39.79 18.83 5.41
C GLN A 4 -39.88 17.57 6.28
N ILE A 5 -40.66 16.64 5.79
CA ILE A 5 -40.84 15.32 6.38
C ILE A 5 -39.73 14.44 5.78
N GLY A 6 -38.75 14.09 6.60
CA GLY A 6 -37.69 13.13 6.23
C GLY A 6 -38.27 11.71 6.13
N ARG A 7 -38.03 11.06 5.04
CA ARG A 7 -38.35 9.65 4.84
C ARG A 7 -37.23 8.80 5.47
N LEU A 8 -37.54 8.11 6.55
CA LEU A 8 -36.72 7.00 7.05
C LEU A 8 -36.79 5.86 5.99
N ALA A 9 -35.66 5.52 5.40
CA ALA A 9 -35.51 4.27 4.66
C ALA A 9 -35.03 3.20 5.64
N VAL A 10 -35.91 2.32 6.02
CA VAL A 10 -35.60 1.10 6.79
C VAL A 10 -34.94 0.12 5.85
N ILE A 11 -33.64 -0.16 6.04
CA ILE A 11 -32.94 -1.24 5.37
C ILE A 11 -33.25 -2.53 6.14
N ALA A 12 -34.12 -3.37 5.57
CA ALA A 12 -34.40 -4.71 6.08
C ALA A 12 -33.31 -5.68 5.55
N LEU A 13 -32.45 -6.17 6.42
CA LEU A 13 -31.56 -7.28 6.16
C LEU A 13 -32.37 -8.59 6.13
N LEU A 14 -32.49 -9.18 4.95
CA LEU A 14 -33.06 -10.52 4.77
C LEU A 14 -32.00 -11.58 5.08
N VAL A 15 -32.15 -12.24 6.22
CA VAL A 15 -31.44 -13.48 6.53
C VAL A 15 -32.16 -14.63 5.83
N SER A 16 -31.55 -15.19 4.77
CA SER A 16 -32.02 -16.43 4.13
C SER A 16 -31.39 -17.63 4.82
N ALA A 17 -32.18 -18.37 5.56
CA ALA A 17 -31.82 -19.69 6.06
C ALA A 17 -31.97 -20.74 4.94
N CYS A 18 -30.89 -21.41 4.53
CA CYS A 18 -30.92 -22.55 3.65
C CYS A 18 -31.12 -23.85 4.44
N GLY A 19 -32.23 -24.51 4.18
CA GLY A 19 -32.58 -25.83 4.72
C GLY A 19 -31.76 -26.96 4.08
N SER A 20 -31.41 -27.92 4.90
CA SER A 20 -30.69 -29.16 4.61
C SER A 20 -31.54 -30.12 3.74
N GLY A 21 -30.99 -30.55 2.62
CA GLY A 21 -31.50 -31.69 1.84
C GLY A 21 -30.40 -32.74 1.67
N SER A 22 -30.58 -33.90 2.33
CA SER A 22 -29.71 -35.06 2.20
C SER A 22 -29.98 -35.81 0.90
N ALA A 23 -28.96 -36.03 0.08
CA ALA A 23 -28.99 -36.98 -1.01
C ALA A 23 -27.80 -37.94 -0.90
N THR A 24 -28.12 -39.19 -0.68
CA THR A 24 -27.19 -40.33 -0.71
C THR A 24 -26.85 -40.71 -2.15
N ALA A 25 -25.57 -40.72 -2.48
CA ALA A 25 -25.08 -41.28 -3.74
C ALA A 25 -24.12 -42.45 -3.47
N THR A 26 -24.47 -43.56 -4.05
CA THR A 26 -23.75 -44.83 -4.06
C THR A 26 -22.59 -44.83 -5.06
N THR A 27 -21.43 -45.31 -4.60
CA THR A 27 -20.23 -45.56 -5.39
C THR A 27 -20.33 -46.85 -6.22
N PRO A 28 -19.73 -46.93 -7.41
CA PRO A 28 -19.20 -48.19 -7.90
C PRO A 28 -17.68 -48.18 -8.04
N ALA A 29 -17.08 -49.26 -7.57
CA ALA A 29 -15.67 -49.56 -7.67
C ALA A 29 -15.28 -49.90 -9.11
N GLY A 30 -14.19 -49.35 -9.60
CA GLY A 30 -13.53 -49.71 -10.85
C GLY A 30 -12.03 -49.83 -10.68
N THR A 31 -11.55 -50.98 -11.01
CA THR A 31 -10.21 -51.55 -10.90
C THR A 31 -9.20 -50.86 -11.82
N VAL A 32 -7.98 -50.59 -11.30
CA VAL A 32 -6.81 -50.18 -12.07
C VAL A 32 -6.01 -51.39 -12.51
N PRO A 33 -5.41 -51.40 -13.69
CA PRO A 33 -4.05 -51.91 -13.80
C PRO A 33 -3.12 -51.06 -14.70
N GLY A 34 -1.86 -51.00 -14.37
CA GLY A 34 -0.78 -50.89 -15.33
C GLY A 34 0.26 -49.81 -15.09
N THR A 35 1.28 -50.17 -14.37
CA THR A 35 2.60 -49.52 -14.28
C THR A 35 3.30 -49.47 -15.66
N VAL A 36 3.73 -48.28 -16.06
CA VAL A 36 4.82 -48.16 -17.07
C VAL A 36 5.82 -47.14 -16.53
N GLY A 37 7.01 -47.67 -16.20
CA GLY A 37 8.15 -46.87 -15.81
C GLY A 37 8.77 -46.17 -17.03
N GLY A 38 8.92 -44.87 -16.94
CA GLY A 38 9.68 -44.03 -17.84
C GLY A 38 10.72 -43.24 -17.05
N THR A 39 11.98 -43.64 -17.19
CA THR A 39 13.15 -42.89 -16.69
C THR A 39 13.28 -41.60 -17.48
N VAL A 40 13.08 -40.47 -16.82
CA VAL A 40 13.41 -39.15 -17.39
C VAL A 40 14.81 -38.79 -16.96
N ALA A 41 15.67 -38.66 -17.97
CA ALA A 41 17.06 -38.21 -17.81
C ALA A 41 17.09 -36.76 -17.32
N GLY A 42 17.81 -36.51 -16.24
CA GLY A 42 18.04 -35.17 -15.71
C GLY A 42 18.81 -34.30 -16.71
N SER A 43 18.18 -33.22 -17.12
CA SER A 43 18.84 -32.11 -17.81
C SER A 43 19.36 -31.15 -16.74
N THR A 44 20.68 -31.18 -16.52
CA THR A 44 21.38 -30.14 -15.76
C THR A 44 21.45 -28.89 -16.64
N ALA A 45 20.61 -27.89 -16.32
CA ALA A 45 20.78 -26.55 -16.88
C ALA A 45 22.10 -25.94 -16.36
N PRO A 46 22.84 -25.20 -17.18
CA PRO A 46 24.05 -24.53 -16.73
C PRO A 46 23.69 -23.38 -15.79
N THR A 47 24.20 -23.42 -14.58
CA THR A 47 24.29 -22.28 -13.68
C THR A 47 25.18 -21.22 -14.32
N THR A 48 24.60 -20.29 -15.06
CA THR A 48 25.27 -19.03 -15.40
C THR A 48 25.33 -18.21 -14.11
N GLY A 49 26.55 -18.04 -13.61
CA GLY A 49 26.82 -17.21 -12.45
C GLY A 49 26.25 -15.81 -12.66
N LEU A 50 25.30 -15.43 -11.81
CA LEU A 50 24.84 -14.07 -11.68
C LEU A 50 26.04 -13.21 -11.27
N GLY A 51 26.49 -12.37 -12.20
CA GLY A 51 27.51 -11.38 -11.95
C GLY A 51 27.04 -10.47 -10.81
N SER A 52 27.94 -10.15 -9.90
CA SER A 52 27.77 -9.25 -8.76
C SER A 52 27.57 -7.79 -9.20
N VAL A 53 26.51 -7.52 -9.94
CA VAL A 53 26.13 -6.16 -10.37
C VAL A 53 24.80 -5.85 -9.69
N GLY A 54 24.82 -5.00 -8.66
CA GLY A 54 23.61 -4.44 -8.08
C GLY A 54 23.43 -4.53 -6.56
N LEU A 55 24.39 -5.04 -5.79
CA LEU A 55 24.25 -5.19 -4.33
C LEU A 55 24.21 -3.87 -3.53
N PHE A 56 24.33 -2.70 -4.18
CA PHE A 56 24.38 -1.39 -3.49
C PHE A 56 23.36 -0.36 -3.96
N ALA A 57 22.52 -0.69 -4.94
CA ALA A 57 21.59 0.26 -5.55
C ALA A 57 20.38 0.56 -4.65
N SER A 58 19.95 -0.39 -3.83
CA SER A 58 18.76 -0.28 -2.97
C SER A 58 18.99 0.43 -1.64
N ALA A 59 20.24 0.61 -1.21
CA ALA A 59 20.52 1.25 0.08
C ALA A 59 20.14 2.73 0.07
N LEU A 60 19.47 3.18 1.13
CA LEU A 60 19.15 4.59 1.32
C LEU A 60 20.37 5.39 1.81
N VAL A 61 20.46 6.63 1.36
CA VAL A 61 21.37 7.66 1.87
C VAL A 61 20.61 8.43 2.95
N GLU A 62 21.18 8.49 4.15
CA GLU A 62 20.65 9.23 5.29
C GLU A 62 21.19 10.66 5.26
N PHE A 63 20.35 11.64 5.55
CA PHE A 63 20.75 13.03 5.67
C PHE A 63 20.87 13.41 7.14
N ASN A 64 21.88 14.21 7.44
CA ASN A 64 22.16 14.67 8.80
C ASN A 64 21.76 16.14 9.02
N SER A 65 21.17 16.78 8.02
CA SER A 65 20.66 18.15 8.08
C SER A 65 19.72 18.48 6.93
N CYS A 66 18.85 19.46 7.15
CA CYS A 66 17.95 19.97 6.12
C CYS A 66 18.70 20.59 4.93
N ASP A 67 19.85 21.22 5.17
CA ASP A 67 20.69 21.79 4.10
C ASP A 67 21.25 20.68 3.19
N ALA A 68 21.70 19.56 3.78
CA ALA A 68 22.21 18.42 3.02
C ALA A 68 21.08 17.77 2.18
N PHE A 69 19.90 17.59 2.77
CA PHE A 69 18.72 17.07 2.08
C PHE A 69 18.31 18.00 0.93
N LEU A 70 18.13 19.31 1.19
CA LEU A 70 17.76 20.29 0.16
C LEU A 70 18.81 20.35 -0.95
N GLY A 71 20.10 20.28 -0.61
CA GLY A 71 21.20 20.23 -1.57
C GLY A 71 21.10 19.02 -2.50
N HIS A 72 20.76 17.86 -1.97
CA HIS A 72 20.56 16.63 -2.75
C HIS A 72 19.35 16.77 -3.69
N VAL A 73 18.16 17.17 -3.18
CA VAL A 73 16.95 17.35 -3.98
C VAL A 73 17.19 18.33 -5.13
N LYS A 74 17.84 19.47 -4.87
CA LYS A 74 18.19 20.45 -5.91
C LYS A 74 19.17 19.90 -6.95
N ALA A 75 20.15 19.09 -6.54
CA ALA A 75 21.10 18.49 -7.46
C ALA A 75 20.39 17.53 -8.43
N GLU A 76 19.54 16.64 -7.91
CA GLU A 76 18.72 15.72 -8.70
C GLU A 76 17.75 16.47 -9.65
N ALA A 77 17.13 17.54 -9.14
CA ALA A 77 16.23 18.37 -9.94
C ALA A 77 16.96 19.13 -11.05
N LEU A 78 18.15 19.67 -10.80
CA LEU A 78 18.94 20.38 -11.81
C LEU A 78 19.46 19.44 -12.90
N GLU A 79 19.65 18.17 -12.61
CA GLU A 79 20.03 17.17 -13.61
C GLU A 79 18.88 16.85 -14.56
N ARG A 80 17.62 16.86 -14.08
CA ARG A 80 16.44 16.38 -14.79
C ARG A 80 15.50 17.46 -15.28
N VAL A 81 15.65 18.72 -14.84
CA VAL A 81 14.76 19.79 -15.25
C VAL A 81 14.91 20.12 -16.74
N GLY A 82 13.78 20.14 -17.43
CA GLY A 82 13.67 20.48 -18.83
C GLY A 82 12.80 21.73 -19.08
N PRO A 83 12.49 21.98 -20.36
CA PRO A 83 11.66 23.12 -20.74
C PRO A 83 10.23 23.09 -20.18
N TYR A 84 9.77 21.90 -19.75
CA TYR A 84 8.43 21.67 -19.19
C TYR A 84 8.47 21.34 -17.69
N GLY A 85 9.52 21.73 -16.98
CA GLY A 85 9.71 21.43 -15.55
C GLY A 85 10.49 20.15 -15.32
N LEU A 86 10.18 19.45 -14.22
CA LEU A 86 10.80 18.17 -13.87
C LEU A 86 10.12 17.05 -14.65
N HIS A 87 10.82 16.42 -15.58
CA HIS A 87 10.33 15.24 -16.28
C HIS A 87 10.15 14.09 -15.28
N GLY A 88 9.02 13.39 -15.39
CA GLY A 88 8.62 12.36 -14.45
C GLY A 88 7.92 12.87 -13.18
N ALA A 89 7.76 14.18 -13.05
CA ALA A 89 6.78 14.75 -12.14
C ALA A 89 5.42 14.77 -12.84
N GLY A 90 4.83 13.60 -13.10
CA GLY A 90 3.43 13.47 -13.47
C GLY A 90 2.88 14.44 -14.53
N TYR A 91 3.64 14.78 -15.59
CA TYR A 91 2.99 15.34 -16.75
C TYR A 91 2.26 14.20 -17.47
N ALA A 92 1.14 13.79 -16.91
CA ALA A 92 0.03 13.34 -17.71
C ALA A 92 -0.30 14.54 -18.62
N GLY A 93 0.08 14.46 -19.89
CA GLY A 93 -0.57 15.27 -20.91
C GLY A 93 -2.08 15.15 -20.69
N PRO A 94 -2.90 16.06 -21.22
CA PRO A 94 -4.29 16.20 -20.83
C PRO A 94 -4.97 14.83 -20.72
N ASP A 95 -5.34 14.44 -19.52
CA ASP A 95 -6.36 13.48 -19.04
C ASP A 95 -6.85 12.34 -19.98
N VAL A 96 -6.00 11.76 -20.80
CA VAL A 96 -6.44 10.75 -21.79
C VAL A 96 -6.10 9.32 -21.34
N TRP A 97 -5.26 9.13 -20.31
CA TRP A 97 -4.79 7.80 -19.91
C TRP A 97 -5.36 7.29 -18.58
N ASP A 98 -5.66 8.17 -17.63
CA ASP A 98 -6.19 7.74 -16.33
C ASP A 98 -7.62 7.17 -16.43
N ASP A 99 -8.49 7.75 -17.27
CA ASP A 99 -9.86 7.26 -17.44
C ASP A 99 -9.93 5.96 -18.27
N VAL A 100 -9.06 5.77 -19.25
CA VAL A 100 -9.12 4.60 -20.15
C VAL A 100 -8.50 3.35 -19.50
N VAL A 101 -7.40 3.50 -18.76
CA VAL A 101 -6.74 2.37 -18.11
C VAL A 101 -7.53 1.89 -16.90
N LEU A 102 -8.12 2.83 -16.12
CA LEU A 102 -8.96 2.46 -14.98
C LEU A 102 -10.29 1.83 -15.42
N GLU A 103 -10.92 2.35 -16.49
CA GLU A 103 -12.19 1.84 -16.99
C GLU A 103 -12.04 0.45 -17.62
N VAL A 104 -10.94 0.18 -18.35
CA VAL A 104 -10.64 -1.14 -18.90
C VAL A 104 -10.28 -2.13 -17.79
N ALA A 105 -9.44 -1.74 -16.82
CA ALA A 105 -9.06 -2.62 -15.71
C ALA A 105 -10.25 -2.94 -14.78
N VAL A 106 -11.11 -1.95 -14.50
CA VAL A 106 -12.32 -2.17 -13.68
C VAL A 106 -13.38 -2.97 -14.44
N ALA A 107 -13.52 -2.79 -15.77
CA ALA A 107 -14.45 -3.56 -16.57
C ALA A 107 -14.02 -5.02 -16.71
N GLU A 108 -12.73 -5.32 -16.95
CA GLU A 108 -12.21 -6.69 -16.96
C GLU A 108 -12.27 -7.36 -15.58
N MET A 109 -11.99 -6.62 -14.50
CA MET A 109 -12.14 -7.15 -13.13
C MET A 109 -13.59 -7.41 -12.75
N ALA A 110 -14.56 -6.61 -13.22
CA ALA A 110 -15.97 -6.80 -12.96
C ALA A 110 -16.56 -7.99 -13.74
N GLU A 111 -16.10 -8.24 -14.96
CA GLU A 111 -16.54 -9.38 -15.78
C GLU A 111 -15.93 -10.69 -15.26
N SER A 112 -14.68 -10.68 -14.78
CA SER A 112 -14.01 -11.82 -14.15
C SER A 112 -14.60 -12.18 -12.77
N ALA A 113 -15.08 -11.20 -12.00
CA ALA A 113 -15.68 -11.43 -10.69
C ALA A 113 -17.10 -12.07 -10.77
N ALA A 114 -17.78 -12.00 -11.93
CA ALA A 114 -19.10 -12.57 -12.09
C ALA A 114 -19.10 -14.10 -12.25
N ASP A 115 -17.99 -14.71 -12.63
CA ASP A 115 -17.85 -16.15 -12.86
C ASP A 115 -17.04 -16.92 -11.78
N ALA A 116 -16.65 -16.26 -10.69
CA ALA A 116 -15.94 -16.93 -9.62
C ALA A 116 -16.87 -17.89 -8.85
N PRO A 117 -16.54 -19.20 -8.71
CA PRO A 117 -17.36 -20.12 -7.95
C PRO A 117 -17.35 -19.73 -6.47
N THR A 118 -18.52 -19.30 -5.99
CA THR A 118 -18.79 -19.10 -4.57
C THR A 118 -18.77 -20.44 -3.84
N SER A 119 -17.66 -20.80 -3.23
CA SER A 119 -17.51 -21.56 -1.98
C SER A 119 -16.14 -22.23 -1.88
N VAL A 120 -15.18 -21.54 -1.33
CA VAL A 120 -14.09 -22.23 -0.64
C VAL A 120 -14.59 -22.46 0.78
N THR A 121 -14.87 -23.71 1.12
CA THR A 121 -15.19 -24.09 2.50
C THR A 121 -13.92 -23.86 3.32
N ALA A 122 -13.88 -22.77 4.09
CA ALA A 122 -12.86 -22.56 5.09
C ALA A 122 -12.85 -23.76 6.06
N ALA A 123 -11.66 -24.15 6.52
CA ALA A 123 -11.56 -25.13 7.60
C ALA A 123 -12.46 -24.67 8.76
N PRO A 124 -13.16 -25.57 9.47
CA PRO A 124 -14.08 -25.17 10.52
C PRO A 124 -13.30 -24.43 11.61
N SER A 125 -13.55 -23.13 11.69
CA SER A 125 -13.26 -22.38 12.91
C SER A 125 -14.04 -23.01 14.07
N PRO A 126 -13.53 -23.05 15.29
CA PRO A 126 -14.31 -23.46 16.44
C PRO A 126 -15.63 -22.69 16.45
N GLU A 127 -16.74 -23.34 16.77
CA GLU A 127 -18.04 -22.66 16.85
C GLU A 127 -17.94 -21.52 17.87
N PRO A 128 -18.33 -20.29 17.50
CA PRO A 128 -18.26 -19.15 18.40
C PRO A 128 -19.13 -19.39 19.64
N GLU A 129 -18.58 -19.17 20.84
CA GLU A 129 -19.39 -19.13 22.06
C GLU A 129 -20.23 -17.85 22.04
N ALA A 130 -21.55 -17.99 22.07
CA ALA A 130 -22.48 -16.86 22.03
C ALA A 130 -22.21 -15.90 23.20
N GLY A 131 -21.79 -14.69 22.89
CA GLY A 131 -21.51 -13.61 23.84
C GLY A 131 -20.02 -13.41 24.19
N VAL A 132 -19.10 -14.20 23.63
CA VAL A 132 -17.66 -14.08 23.88
C VAL A 132 -16.85 -13.94 22.59
N ASP A 133 -17.29 -14.56 21.49
CA ASP A 133 -16.56 -14.53 20.23
C ASP A 133 -17.23 -13.58 19.22
N TYR A 134 -16.53 -12.55 18.85
CA TYR A 134 -16.87 -11.70 17.68
C TYR A 134 -15.81 -11.91 16.60
N SER A 135 -16.23 -11.83 15.33
CA SER A 135 -15.30 -11.85 14.22
C SER A 135 -14.53 -10.52 14.20
N THR A 136 -13.24 -10.58 14.44
CA THR A 136 -12.36 -9.44 14.22
C THR A 136 -12.34 -9.07 12.73
N THR A 137 -11.90 -7.86 12.41
CA THR A 137 -11.65 -7.44 11.03
C THR A 137 -10.77 -8.47 10.32
N ASN A 138 -11.07 -8.76 9.04
CA ASN A 138 -10.24 -9.69 8.25
C ASN A 138 -8.91 -8.99 7.94
N VAL A 139 -7.89 -9.28 8.74
CA VAL A 139 -6.55 -8.70 8.63
C VAL A 139 -5.60 -9.64 7.88
N GLN A 140 -4.60 -9.08 7.20
CA GLN A 140 -3.58 -9.86 6.50
C GLN A 140 -2.70 -10.64 7.49
N GLU A 141 -2.28 -10.01 8.57
CA GLU A 141 -1.39 -10.59 9.59
C GLU A 141 -2.04 -10.52 10.98
N ILE A 142 -1.95 -11.61 11.74
CA ILE A 142 -2.51 -11.68 13.10
C ILE A 142 -1.78 -10.68 14.00
N GLY A 143 -2.54 -9.82 14.69
CA GLY A 143 -2.00 -8.81 15.60
C GLY A 143 -1.63 -7.49 14.92
N VAL A 144 -1.85 -7.37 13.62
CA VAL A 144 -1.75 -6.12 12.86
C VAL A 144 -3.14 -5.71 12.41
N ASP A 145 -3.71 -4.67 13.01
CA ASP A 145 -5.03 -4.19 12.63
C ASP A 145 -4.94 -3.24 11.42
N GLU A 146 -5.93 -3.31 10.54
CA GLU A 146 -6.12 -2.44 9.38
C GLU A 146 -7.31 -1.51 9.65
N PRO A 147 -7.28 -0.23 9.26
CA PRO A 147 -8.41 0.65 9.48
C PRO A 147 -9.61 0.20 8.64
N ASP A 148 -10.82 0.43 9.16
CA ASP A 148 -12.07 0.06 8.50
C ASP A 148 -13.17 1.06 8.85
N ILE A 149 -14.26 1.01 8.12
CA ILE A 149 -15.48 1.83 8.38
C ILE A 149 -16.32 1.28 9.54
N VAL A 150 -16.08 0.04 9.97
CA VAL A 150 -16.73 -0.59 11.12
C VAL A 150 -15.68 -1.25 12.00
N LYS A 151 -15.70 -0.93 13.30
CA LYS A 151 -14.83 -1.53 14.31
C LYS A 151 -15.62 -1.99 15.52
N THR A 152 -15.17 -3.09 16.13
CA THR A 152 -15.78 -3.63 17.36
C THR A 152 -14.72 -4.24 18.28
N ASP A 153 -14.97 -4.14 19.59
CA ASP A 153 -14.24 -4.85 20.66
C ASP A 153 -15.11 -5.93 21.35
N GLY A 154 -16.28 -6.24 20.77
CA GLY A 154 -17.25 -7.19 21.31
C GLY A 154 -18.28 -6.57 22.27
N ASN A 155 -18.02 -5.40 22.87
CA ASN A 155 -18.94 -4.68 23.75
C ASN A 155 -19.61 -3.49 23.06
N ARG A 156 -18.94 -2.91 22.08
CA ARG A 156 -19.40 -1.78 21.27
C ARG A 156 -19.08 -1.97 19.81
N ILE A 157 -19.84 -1.31 18.95
CA ILE A 157 -19.59 -1.20 17.53
C ILE A 157 -19.50 0.28 17.18
N LEU A 158 -18.40 0.69 16.56
CA LEU A 158 -18.29 2.00 15.92
C LEU A 158 -18.55 1.85 14.43
N VAL A 159 -19.33 2.76 13.87
CA VAL A 159 -19.69 2.76 12.44
C VAL A 159 -19.49 4.15 11.87
N LEU A 160 -18.69 4.25 10.80
CA LEU A 160 -18.55 5.44 9.97
C LEU A 160 -19.51 5.36 8.79
N SER A 161 -20.43 6.28 8.71
CA SER A 161 -21.37 6.35 7.59
C SER A 161 -21.72 7.80 7.26
N GLN A 162 -21.51 8.19 6.00
CA GLN A 162 -21.86 9.53 5.50
C GLN A 162 -21.26 10.68 6.34
N GLY A 163 -20.00 10.52 6.77
CA GLY A 163 -19.30 11.53 7.59
C GLY A 163 -19.78 11.62 9.03
N ILE A 164 -20.52 10.62 9.52
CA ILE A 164 -20.96 10.52 10.90
C ILE A 164 -20.36 9.26 11.53
N LEU A 165 -19.75 9.42 12.70
CA LEU A 165 -19.32 8.32 13.56
C LEU A 165 -20.47 7.99 14.52
N TYR A 166 -20.93 6.75 14.53
CA TYR A 166 -21.94 6.23 15.44
C TYR A 166 -21.29 5.32 16.48
N TYR A 167 -21.73 5.43 17.73
CA TYR A 167 -21.35 4.53 18.82
C TYR A 167 -22.56 3.69 19.24
N VAL A 168 -22.46 2.38 19.07
CA VAL A 168 -23.50 1.41 19.40
C VAL A 168 -22.99 0.49 20.51
N ASP A 169 -23.65 0.48 21.66
CA ASP A 169 -23.40 -0.51 22.72
C ASP A 169 -24.07 -1.84 22.35
N VAL A 170 -23.32 -2.93 22.44
CA VAL A 170 -23.80 -4.30 22.22
C VAL A 170 -23.52 -5.22 23.40
N SER A 171 -23.02 -4.68 24.52
CA SER A 171 -22.65 -5.43 25.73
C SER A 171 -23.83 -6.18 26.36
N SER A 172 -25.06 -5.69 26.19
CA SER A 172 -26.29 -6.34 26.68
C SER A 172 -26.85 -7.42 25.72
N GLY A 173 -26.21 -7.64 24.56
CA GLY A 173 -26.70 -8.51 23.50
C GLY A 173 -27.80 -7.90 22.63
N LEU A 174 -28.27 -6.69 22.94
CA LEU A 174 -29.17 -5.89 22.09
C LEU A 174 -28.46 -4.58 21.75
N PRO A 175 -28.40 -4.21 20.44
CA PRO A 175 -27.74 -2.99 20.03
C PRO A 175 -28.51 -1.75 20.56
N ASP A 176 -27.79 -0.82 21.19
CA ASP A 176 -28.32 0.48 21.65
C ASP A 176 -27.42 1.60 21.13
N LEU A 177 -27.99 2.55 20.38
CA LEU A 177 -27.28 3.72 19.88
C LEU A 177 -27.13 4.74 21.01
N LEU A 178 -25.92 4.84 21.57
CA LEU A 178 -25.64 5.76 22.67
C LEU A 178 -25.31 7.18 22.19
N GLY A 179 -24.53 7.32 21.12
CA GLY A 179 -24.13 8.64 20.64
C GLY A 179 -23.67 8.63 19.20
N TRP A 180 -23.38 9.81 18.69
CA TRP A 180 -22.88 10.05 17.35
C TRP A 180 -22.08 11.36 17.28
N LEU A 181 -21.13 11.44 16.35
CA LEU A 181 -20.32 12.62 16.06
C LEU A 181 -20.42 12.95 14.57
N ASP A 182 -20.87 14.16 14.24
CA ASP A 182 -20.91 14.67 12.87
C ASP A 182 -19.55 15.29 12.51
N LEU A 183 -18.81 14.62 11.65
CA LEU A 183 -17.49 15.03 11.21
C LEU A 183 -17.55 16.20 10.21
N TRP A 184 -18.69 16.39 9.51
CA TRP A 184 -18.90 17.52 8.61
C TRP A 184 -19.13 18.84 9.37
N SER A 185 -19.64 18.75 10.60
CA SER A 185 -19.85 19.93 11.43
C SER A 185 -18.57 20.39 12.16
N TRP A 186 -17.51 19.59 12.07
CA TRP A 186 -16.20 19.94 12.62
C TRP A 186 -15.57 21.01 11.72
N GLU A 187 -15.79 22.29 12.04
CA GLU A 187 -15.13 23.40 11.37
C GLU A 187 -13.69 23.52 11.89
N SER A 188 -12.72 23.05 11.12
CA SER A 188 -11.33 23.46 11.29
C SER A 188 -11.24 24.99 11.21
N GLN A 189 -10.54 25.61 12.16
CA GLN A 189 -10.37 27.06 12.15
C GLN A 189 -9.43 27.55 11.06
N ILE A 190 -8.60 26.65 10.52
CA ILE A 190 -7.51 26.97 9.60
C ILE A 190 -7.69 26.32 8.24
N VAL A 191 -8.16 25.08 8.20
CA VAL A 191 -8.38 24.30 6.97
C VAL A 191 -9.85 24.49 6.58
N LYS A 192 -10.10 25.46 5.70
CA LYS A 192 -11.45 25.81 5.23
C LYS A 192 -11.58 25.46 3.76
N ASP A 193 -12.80 25.06 3.37
CA ASP A 193 -13.15 24.75 1.98
C ASP A 193 -12.40 23.53 1.40
N GLU A 194 -12.02 22.56 2.25
CA GLU A 194 -11.41 21.32 1.81
C GLU A 194 -12.36 20.16 2.03
N ASP A 195 -12.43 19.26 1.03
CA ASP A 195 -13.32 18.10 1.06
C ASP A 195 -12.53 16.86 1.48
N PHE A 196 -12.93 16.24 2.60
CA PHE A 196 -12.42 14.94 3.03
C PHE A 196 -13.49 13.87 2.83
N TRP A 197 -13.07 12.70 2.38
CA TRP A 197 -13.98 11.60 2.11
C TRP A 197 -13.37 10.26 2.51
N ARG A 198 -14.23 9.23 2.62
CA ARG A 198 -13.81 7.85 2.93
C ARG A 198 -13.03 7.76 4.23
N TYR A 199 -13.64 8.28 5.32
CA TYR A 199 -13.10 8.03 6.65
C TYR A 199 -13.08 6.55 6.94
N GLU A 200 -11.96 6.07 7.47
CA GLU A 200 -11.77 4.77 8.10
C GLU A 200 -11.15 4.98 9.48
N MET A 201 -11.16 3.97 10.35
CA MET A 201 -10.76 4.16 11.73
C MET A 201 -10.01 2.98 12.31
N PHE A 202 -9.21 3.31 13.32
CA PHE A 202 -8.77 2.39 14.36
C PHE A 202 -9.59 2.61 15.63
N LEU A 203 -9.80 1.52 16.39
CA LEU A 203 -10.48 1.54 17.67
C LEU A 203 -9.46 1.24 18.79
N GLY A 204 -9.24 2.20 19.68
CA GLY A 204 -8.51 2.04 20.95
C GLY A 204 -9.43 1.80 22.13
N SER A 205 -8.88 1.76 23.34
CA SER A 205 -9.65 1.53 24.58
C SER A 205 -10.69 2.63 24.83
N ASP A 206 -10.26 3.89 24.87
CA ASP A 206 -11.10 5.06 25.14
C ASP A 206 -11.01 6.12 24.03
N SER A 207 -10.43 5.76 22.88
CA SER A 207 -10.26 6.66 21.75
C SER A 207 -10.47 5.94 20.43
N ALA A 208 -10.78 6.71 19.39
CA ALA A 208 -10.70 6.27 17.99
C ALA A 208 -9.81 7.24 17.21
N LEU A 209 -9.07 6.70 16.26
CA LEU A 209 -8.28 7.47 15.29
C LEU A 209 -8.94 7.32 13.93
N LEU A 210 -9.48 8.41 13.41
CA LEU A 210 -10.13 8.43 12.10
C LEU A 210 -9.14 8.99 11.08
N ILE A 211 -9.08 8.40 9.91
CA ILE A 211 -8.18 8.78 8.82
C ILE A 211 -9.01 8.99 7.56
N ALA A 212 -8.78 10.09 6.86
CA ALA A 212 -9.44 10.37 5.59
C ALA A 212 -8.48 10.97 4.58
N GLY A 213 -8.64 10.58 3.31
CA GLY A 213 -8.08 11.30 2.18
C GLY A 213 -8.95 12.51 1.82
N GLY A 214 -8.34 13.52 1.25
CA GLY A 214 -9.01 14.73 0.80
C GLY A 214 -8.24 15.44 -0.30
N ASN A 215 -8.83 16.50 -0.83
CA ASN A 215 -8.19 17.42 -1.77
C ASN A 215 -8.31 18.85 -1.27
N GLY A 216 -7.24 19.62 -1.47
CA GLY A 216 -7.21 21.03 -1.16
C GLY A 216 -6.63 21.87 -2.29
N ALA A 217 -6.41 23.14 -2.02
CA ALA A 217 -5.83 24.07 -3.00
C ALA A 217 -4.40 23.69 -3.45
N VAL A 218 -3.72 22.85 -2.69
CA VAL A 218 -2.32 22.44 -2.91
C VAL A 218 -2.19 20.97 -3.37
N GLY A 219 -3.30 20.30 -3.67
CA GLY A 219 -3.35 18.89 -4.09
C GLY A 219 -3.92 17.97 -3.01
N ASP A 220 -3.45 16.73 -2.98
CA ASP A 220 -3.91 15.71 -2.05
C ASP A 220 -3.64 16.09 -0.59
N LEU A 221 -4.59 15.78 0.27
CA LEU A 221 -4.51 15.96 1.71
C LEU A 221 -4.85 14.68 2.45
N THR A 222 -4.26 14.52 3.61
CA THR A 222 -4.66 13.49 4.59
C THR A 222 -5.08 14.16 5.87
N GLN A 223 -6.25 13.80 6.40
CA GLN A 223 -6.71 14.22 7.70
C GLN A 223 -6.74 13.06 8.67
N VAL A 224 -6.23 13.29 9.87
CA VAL A 224 -6.31 12.39 11.02
C VAL A 224 -7.11 13.09 12.11
N VAL A 225 -8.13 12.43 12.65
CA VAL A 225 -8.98 12.96 13.73
C VAL A 225 -8.94 12.01 14.90
N GLN A 226 -8.55 12.52 16.07
CA GLN A 226 -8.65 11.77 17.32
C GLN A 226 -9.99 12.05 17.98
N VAL A 227 -10.72 11.00 18.35
CA VAL A 227 -12.02 11.07 19.00
C VAL A 227 -11.94 10.46 20.38
N ASP A 228 -12.41 11.18 21.39
CA ASP A 228 -12.62 10.67 22.76
C ASP A 228 -13.92 9.86 22.80
N LEU A 229 -13.82 8.62 23.27
CA LEU A 229 -14.91 7.66 23.42
C LEU A 229 -15.27 7.41 24.90
N SER A 230 -14.64 8.09 25.83
CA SER A 230 -14.84 7.89 27.29
C SER A 230 -16.25 8.22 27.75
N ASP A 231 -16.95 9.13 27.06
CA ASP A 231 -18.38 9.41 27.23
C ASP A 231 -19.13 9.08 25.93
N PRO A 232 -19.72 7.87 25.85
CA PRO A 232 -20.39 7.42 24.64
C PRO A 232 -21.59 8.26 24.19
N GLU A 233 -22.20 8.99 25.12
CA GLU A 233 -23.35 9.88 24.82
C GLU A 233 -22.89 11.24 24.25
N ASN A 234 -21.61 11.61 24.48
CA ASN A 234 -21.04 12.91 24.10
C ASN A 234 -19.67 12.73 23.41
N LEU A 235 -19.62 12.04 22.27
CA LEU A 235 -18.41 11.87 21.50
C LEU A 235 -17.81 13.22 21.08
N ALA A 236 -16.51 13.39 21.22
CA ALA A 236 -15.83 14.62 20.88
C ALA A 236 -14.51 14.39 20.13
N ALA A 237 -14.29 15.12 19.05
CA ALA A 237 -12.97 15.21 18.45
C ALA A 237 -12.06 16.05 19.36
N THR A 238 -10.90 15.52 19.72
CA THR A 238 -9.96 16.14 20.65
C THR A 238 -8.76 16.78 19.94
N ALA A 239 -8.37 16.25 18.81
CA ALA A 239 -7.31 16.79 17.98
C ALA A 239 -7.52 16.42 16.50
N THR A 240 -6.99 17.26 15.61
CA THR A 240 -6.91 16.98 14.19
C THR A 240 -5.50 17.26 13.68
N LEU A 241 -5.08 16.49 12.68
CA LEU A 241 -3.86 16.71 11.92
C LEU A 241 -4.22 16.64 10.44
N THR A 242 -3.96 17.71 9.71
CA THR A 242 -4.06 17.73 8.25
C THR A 242 -2.67 17.85 7.65
N VAL A 243 -2.32 16.93 6.75
CA VAL A 243 -1.01 16.85 6.10
C VAL A 243 -1.18 16.94 4.60
N GLU A 244 -0.30 17.69 3.93
CA GLU A 244 -0.18 17.64 2.47
C GLU A 244 0.36 16.30 2.03
N GLY A 245 -0.44 15.54 1.29
CA GLY A 245 -0.10 14.23 0.77
C GLY A 245 -1.30 13.29 0.75
N ARG A 246 -1.23 12.34 -0.19
CA ARG A 246 -2.22 11.28 -0.35
C ARG A 246 -2.01 10.21 0.71
N TYR A 247 -3.07 9.88 1.42
CA TYR A 247 -3.10 8.72 2.28
C TYR A 247 -2.98 7.42 1.46
N VAL A 248 -2.04 6.56 1.84
CA VAL A 248 -1.80 5.28 1.17
C VAL A 248 -2.37 4.15 1.98
N SER A 249 -1.97 4.02 3.24
CA SER A 249 -2.43 2.96 4.14
C SER A 249 -2.03 3.26 5.59
N ALA A 250 -2.64 2.53 6.53
CA ALA A 250 -2.23 2.55 7.94
C ALA A 250 -2.25 1.15 8.55
N ARG A 251 -1.48 0.96 9.61
CA ARG A 251 -1.43 -0.29 10.38
C ARG A 251 -1.37 0.04 11.87
N LEU A 252 -2.13 -0.72 12.68
CA LEU A 252 -2.10 -0.60 14.13
C LEU A 252 -1.53 -1.88 14.74
N VAL A 253 -0.46 -1.74 15.51
CA VAL A 253 0.15 -2.81 16.30
C VAL A 253 0.12 -2.41 17.76
N GLY A 254 -0.63 -3.15 18.57
CA GLY A 254 -0.89 -2.74 19.95
C GLY A 254 -1.63 -1.39 20.01
N GLU A 255 -1.02 -0.38 20.61
CA GLU A 255 -1.55 0.98 20.72
C GLU A 255 -0.86 1.96 19.75
N ARG A 256 -0.05 1.48 18.82
CA ARG A 256 0.70 2.32 17.89
C ARG A 256 0.22 2.18 16.47
N ALA A 257 -0.26 3.28 15.90
CA ALA A 257 -0.66 3.37 14.50
C ALA A 257 0.49 3.93 13.65
N SER A 258 0.81 3.25 12.56
CA SER A 258 1.76 3.70 11.54
C SER A 258 0.98 4.09 10.28
N LEU A 259 1.04 5.36 9.90
CA LEU A 259 0.39 5.92 8.72
C LEU A 259 1.42 6.15 7.61
N VAL A 260 1.09 5.77 6.40
CA VAL A 260 1.92 6.00 5.22
C VAL A 260 1.25 6.97 4.28
N LEU A 261 2.00 7.99 3.90
CA LEU A 261 1.57 9.11 3.09
C LEU A 261 2.55 9.29 1.91
N VAL A 262 2.04 9.69 0.75
CA VAL A 262 2.85 10.12 -0.40
C VAL A 262 2.54 11.55 -0.74
N SER A 263 3.55 12.41 -0.70
CA SER A 263 3.44 13.84 -0.99
C SER A 263 4.20 14.21 -2.25
N ARG A 264 3.69 15.18 -3.02
CA ARG A 264 4.26 15.66 -4.28
C ARG A 264 4.53 17.16 -4.26
N PRO A 265 5.37 17.65 -3.33
CA PRO A 265 5.59 19.09 -3.19
C PRO A 265 6.21 19.73 -4.44
N HIS A 266 6.95 18.98 -5.24
CA HIS A 266 7.54 19.45 -6.50
C HIS A 266 6.51 19.97 -7.51
N GLU A 267 5.24 19.54 -7.44
CA GLU A 267 4.15 20.03 -8.30
C GLU A 267 3.78 21.48 -8.01
N ARG A 268 4.15 22.03 -6.84
CA ARG A 268 3.93 23.44 -6.48
C ARG A 268 5.00 24.39 -7.03
N ILE A 269 6.12 23.87 -7.53
CA ILE A 269 7.21 24.68 -8.06
C ILE A 269 6.73 25.40 -9.32
N PRO A 270 6.81 26.75 -9.40
CA PRO A 270 6.23 27.53 -10.48
C PRO A 270 7.10 27.49 -11.73
N PHE A 271 7.12 26.36 -12.42
CA PHE A 271 7.86 26.23 -13.67
C PHE A 271 7.27 27.06 -14.80
N VAL A 272 8.15 27.55 -15.69
CA VAL A 272 7.80 28.27 -16.89
C VAL A 272 7.64 27.28 -18.04
N TYR A 273 6.51 27.34 -18.74
CA TYR A 273 6.22 26.48 -19.89
C TYR A 273 6.47 27.25 -21.21
N PRO A 274 7.11 26.62 -22.21
CA PRO A 274 7.40 27.29 -23.49
C PRO A 274 6.14 27.42 -24.34
N ALA A 275 5.92 28.60 -24.92
CA ALA A 275 4.81 28.84 -25.86
C ALA A 275 5.05 28.21 -27.25
N SER A 276 6.27 27.76 -27.57
CA SER A 276 6.66 27.12 -28.82
C SER A 276 7.99 26.40 -28.66
N ARG A 277 8.31 25.44 -29.54
CA ARG A 277 9.62 24.74 -29.55
C ARG A 277 10.82 25.70 -29.56
N SER A 278 10.74 26.82 -30.25
CA SER A 278 11.84 27.80 -30.24
C SER A 278 12.04 28.51 -28.91
N ALA A 279 11.07 28.42 -27.99
CA ALA A 279 11.16 29.00 -26.65
C ALA A 279 11.67 27.97 -25.58
N GLU A 280 11.78 26.68 -25.93
CA GLU A 280 12.20 25.61 -24.99
C GLU A 280 13.53 25.90 -24.31
N PRO A 281 14.63 26.31 -24.99
CA PRO A 281 15.90 26.55 -24.30
C PRO A 281 15.83 27.71 -23.27
N ARG A 282 14.95 28.69 -23.53
CA ARG A 282 14.74 29.78 -22.58
C ARG A 282 13.90 29.36 -21.38
N ALA A 283 12.88 28.53 -21.60
CA ALA A 283 12.06 27.97 -20.52
C ALA A 283 12.91 27.07 -19.61
N GLU A 284 13.72 26.16 -20.18
CA GLU A 284 14.65 25.33 -19.42
C GLU A 284 15.61 26.16 -18.56
N MET A 285 16.22 27.19 -19.15
CA MET A 285 17.11 28.07 -18.40
C MET A 285 16.39 28.77 -17.22
N ALA A 286 15.14 29.21 -17.44
CA ALA A 286 14.33 29.83 -16.39
C ALA A 286 13.99 28.80 -15.30
N ASN A 287 13.60 27.58 -15.67
CA ASN A 287 13.27 26.52 -14.74
C ASN A 287 14.48 26.09 -13.88
N ARG A 288 15.68 26.06 -14.46
CA ARG A 288 16.93 25.83 -13.70
C ARG A 288 17.17 26.91 -12.67
N VAL A 289 16.90 28.18 -12.99
CA VAL A 289 17.00 29.29 -12.03
C VAL A 289 15.94 29.12 -10.92
N THR A 290 14.70 28.80 -11.30
CA THR A 290 13.63 28.52 -10.32
C THR A 290 14.07 27.48 -9.30
N ILE A 291 14.63 26.32 -9.73
CA ILE A 291 15.11 25.28 -8.81
C ILE A 291 16.22 25.81 -7.89
N GLN A 292 17.16 26.61 -8.41
CA GLN A 292 18.24 27.18 -7.57
C GLN A 292 17.71 28.09 -6.46
N GLU A 293 16.60 28.79 -6.71
CA GLU A 293 15.96 29.73 -5.78
C GLU A 293 15.01 29.04 -4.78
N THR A 294 14.60 27.78 -5.01
CA THR A 294 13.74 27.05 -4.06
C THR A 294 14.34 26.94 -2.67
N THR A 295 13.48 26.87 -1.69
CA THR A 295 13.80 26.66 -0.27
C THR A 295 13.30 25.27 0.18
N LEU A 296 13.50 24.90 1.43
CA LEU A 296 12.99 23.62 1.95
C LEU A 296 11.45 23.57 1.93
N GLU A 297 10.81 24.70 2.16
CA GLU A 297 9.35 24.85 2.15
C GLU A 297 8.73 24.55 0.78
N ASP A 298 9.47 24.72 -0.31
CA ASP A 298 9.00 24.39 -1.67
C ASP A 298 9.05 22.88 -1.94
N TRP A 299 9.89 22.15 -1.22
CA TRP A 299 10.11 20.70 -1.41
C TRP A 299 9.49 19.83 -0.33
N ALA A 300 9.27 20.33 0.88
CA ALA A 300 8.71 19.55 1.97
C ALA A 300 7.19 19.72 2.06
N PRO A 301 6.42 18.64 2.34
CA PRO A 301 5.01 18.77 2.64
C PRO A 301 4.80 19.56 3.94
N SER A 302 3.66 20.22 4.06
CA SER A 302 3.28 20.95 5.27
C SER A 302 2.20 20.21 6.05
N TYR A 303 2.04 20.59 7.34
CA TYR A 303 0.94 20.12 8.17
C TYR A 303 0.28 21.26 8.91
N VAL A 304 -0.97 21.03 9.30
CA VAL A 304 -1.74 21.82 10.28
C VAL A 304 -2.24 20.87 11.35
N ARG A 305 -1.95 21.15 12.63
CA ARG A 305 -2.47 20.41 13.78
C ARG A 305 -3.32 21.35 14.64
N GLU A 306 -4.49 20.91 15.05
CA GLU A 306 -5.42 21.65 15.91
C GLU A 306 -5.82 20.77 17.09
N ASP A 307 -5.82 21.34 18.30
CA ASP A 307 -6.31 20.73 19.54
C ASP A 307 -6.86 21.80 20.48
N ALA A 308 -7.20 21.43 21.71
CA ALA A 308 -7.69 22.38 22.73
C ALA A 308 -6.70 23.50 23.08
N GLY A 309 -5.39 23.32 22.81
CA GLY A 309 -4.35 24.33 23.01
C GLY A 309 -4.25 25.34 21.87
N GLY A 310 -4.92 25.11 20.77
CA GLY A 310 -4.90 25.94 19.56
C GLY A 310 -4.35 25.22 18.34
N ALA A 311 -3.96 26.01 17.33
CA ALA A 311 -3.46 25.47 16.08
C ALA A 311 -1.96 25.70 15.92
N SER A 312 -1.26 24.70 15.39
CA SER A 312 0.14 24.76 14.98
C SER A 312 0.31 24.31 13.54
N ARG A 313 1.35 24.80 12.88
CA ARG A 313 1.69 24.40 11.49
C ARG A 313 3.19 24.35 11.33
N GLY A 314 3.64 23.55 10.40
CA GLY A 314 5.06 23.40 10.09
C GLY A 314 5.29 22.50 8.88
N LEU A 315 6.54 22.14 8.67
CA LEU A 315 6.90 21.16 7.63
C LEU A 315 6.72 19.74 8.18
N PHE A 316 6.13 18.87 7.38
CA PHE A 316 5.94 17.45 7.68
C PHE A 316 7.18 16.67 7.21
N LEU A 317 8.32 17.01 7.78
CA LEU A 317 9.62 16.45 7.45
C LEU A 317 10.57 16.58 8.64
N ASP A 318 11.11 15.45 9.10
CA ASP A 318 12.30 15.44 9.95
C ASP A 318 13.53 15.15 9.08
N CYS A 319 14.40 16.13 8.91
CA CYS A 319 15.59 15.99 8.07
C CYS A 319 16.61 15.01 8.64
N ALA A 320 16.56 14.71 9.94
CA ALA A 320 17.44 13.71 10.56
C ALA A 320 16.94 12.27 10.28
N SER A 321 15.67 12.14 9.93
CA SER A 321 15.01 10.88 9.54
C SER A 321 14.56 10.91 8.08
N ALA A 322 15.25 11.71 7.25
CA ALA A 322 15.03 11.80 5.81
C ALA A 322 16.07 10.98 5.05
N TYR A 323 15.60 10.26 4.03
CA TYR A 323 16.40 9.34 3.25
C TYR A 323 16.15 9.54 1.75
N ALA A 324 17.13 9.22 0.92
CA ALA A 324 16.96 9.09 -0.53
C ALA A 324 17.61 7.80 -1.04
N PRO A 325 17.03 7.10 -2.01
CA PRO A 325 17.69 6.01 -2.71
C PRO A 325 18.97 6.50 -3.39
N LYS A 326 19.99 5.63 -3.49
CA LYS A 326 21.22 5.95 -4.24
C LYS A 326 20.97 6.11 -5.73
N GLU A 327 20.02 5.34 -6.26
CA GLU A 327 19.48 5.53 -7.60
C GLU A 327 18.23 6.40 -7.49
N PHE A 328 18.12 7.39 -8.35
CA PHE A 328 16.99 8.32 -8.32
C PHE A 328 15.66 7.57 -8.52
N SER A 329 14.72 7.77 -7.62
CA SER A 329 13.42 7.07 -7.57
C SER A 329 12.22 8.04 -7.56
N GLY A 330 12.40 9.26 -8.10
CA GLY A 330 11.35 10.27 -8.19
C GLY A 330 11.50 11.41 -7.19
N PHE A 331 10.62 12.41 -7.30
CA PHE A 331 10.56 13.58 -6.42
C PHE A 331 9.42 13.53 -5.41
N ASP A 332 8.72 12.42 -5.34
CA ASP A 332 7.69 12.17 -4.34
C ASP A 332 8.36 11.93 -2.98
N PHE A 333 7.63 12.21 -1.92
CA PHE A 333 8.07 11.92 -0.55
C PHE A 333 7.11 10.92 0.07
N LEU A 334 7.60 9.72 0.30
CA LEU A 334 6.92 8.72 1.09
C LEU A 334 7.28 8.96 2.55
N SER A 335 6.28 9.27 3.37
CA SER A 335 6.44 9.51 4.79
C SER A 335 5.69 8.49 5.62
N VAL A 336 6.32 7.97 6.65
CA VAL A 336 5.71 7.10 7.65
C VAL A 336 5.61 7.87 8.97
N LEU A 337 4.39 8.09 9.44
CA LEU A 337 4.08 8.74 10.71
C LEU A 337 3.68 7.70 11.74
N SER A 338 4.30 7.72 12.92
CA SER A 338 3.90 6.91 14.07
C SER A 338 3.04 7.72 15.03
N LEU A 339 1.88 7.20 15.40
CA LEU A 339 0.94 7.80 16.36
C LEU A 339 0.64 6.83 17.50
N ASP A 340 0.59 7.34 18.71
CA ASP A 340 0.11 6.62 19.88
C ASP A 340 -1.40 6.85 20.04
N MET A 341 -2.21 5.78 20.09
CA MET A 341 -3.66 5.86 20.22
C MET A 341 -4.12 6.60 21.48
N ALA A 342 -3.35 6.50 22.58
CA ALA A 342 -3.65 7.15 23.85
C ALA A 342 -2.94 8.50 24.03
N GLY A 343 -1.79 8.71 23.37
CA GLY A 343 -0.89 9.87 23.57
C GLY A 343 -1.31 11.12 22.84
N GLY A 344 -2.26 11.04 21.93
CA GLY A 344 -2.67 12.15 21.08
C GLY A 344 -1.92 12.16 19.74
N ILE A 345 -2.24 13.14 18.89
CA ILE A 345 -1.61 13.29 17.58
C ILE A 345 -0.29 14.06 17.76
N ASP A 346 0.82 13.34 17.81
CA ASP A 346 2.16 13.88 17.82
C ASP A 346 2.86 13.59 16.48
N ILE A 347 3.56 14.59 15.93
CA ILE A 347 4.23 14.53 14.63
C ILE A 347 5.75 14.41 14.74
N GLU A 348 6.30 14.19 15.95
CA GLU A 348 7.75 14.11 16.14
C GLU A 348 8.38 12.84 15.56
N ALA A 349 7.58 11.79 15.32
CA ALA A 349 8.05 10.50 14.80
C ALA A 349 7.68 10.30 13.31
N VAL A 350 8.33 11.07 12.43
CA VAL A 350 8.15 10.97 10.96
C VAL A 350 9.45 10.51 10.32
N SER A 351 9.41 9.41 9.58
CA SER A 351 10.49 8.97 8.68
C SER A 351 10.09 9.21 7.22
N THR A 352 10.95 9.84 6.43
CA THR A 352 10.64 10.20 5.04
C THR A 352 11.66 9.63 4.07
N VAL A 353 11.20 9.01 2.99
CA VAL A 353 12.03 8.55 1.85
C VAL A 353 11.63 9.34 0.61
N MET A 354 12.62 9.92 -0.07
CA MET A 354 12.42 10.57 -1.38
C MET A 354 12.21 9.51 -2.45
N SER A 355 10.98 9.04 -2.56
CA SER A 355 10.54 8.03 -3.52
C SER A 355 9.02 7.97 -3.54
N GLY A 356 8.41 7.65 -4.67
CA GLY A 356 7.00 7.24 -4.72
C GLY A 356 6.84 5.79 -4.27
N GLY A 357 5.71 5.45 -3.67
CA GLY A 357 5.38 4.07 -3.31
C GLY A 357 3.92 3.97 -2.89
N ASP A 358 3.30 2.82 -3.19
CA ASP A 358 1.88 2.59 -2.91
C ASP A 358 1.55 1.19 -2.40
N THR A 359 2.51 0.27 -2.42
CA THR A 359 2.32 -1.08 -1.89
C THR A 359 2.99 -1.24 -0.53
N ILE A 360 2.18 -1.50 0.49
CA ILE A 360 2.59 -1.54 1.89
C ILE A 360 2.17 -2.84 2.52
N TYR A 361 3.11 -3.46 3.21
CA TYR A 361 2.88 -4.63 4.05
C TYR A 361 3.44 -4.38 5.46
N ALA A 362 2.74 -4.83 6.48
CA ALA A 362 3.25 -4.81 7.85
C ALA A 362 3.10 -6.18 8.52
N SER A 363 4.15 -6.57 9.21
CA SER A 363 4.13 -7.59 10.25
C SER A 363 3.92 -6.93 11.62
N SER A 364 3.92 -7.73 12.68
CA SER A 364 3.83 -7.19 14.06
C SER A 364 5.04 -6.34 14.49
N THR A 365 6.14 -6.37 13.74
CA THR A 365 7.38 -5.68 14.10
C THR A 365 7.89 -4.75 13.01
N ASN A 366 7.60 -5.04 11.75
CA ASN A 366 8.16 -4.31 10.62
C ASN A 366 7.08 -3.80 9.66
N LEU A 367 7.31 -2.63 9.11
CA LEU A 367 6.60 -2.09 7.97
C LEU A 367 7.51 -2.18 6.74
N TYR A 368 6.98 -2.70 5.64
CA TYR A 368 7.66 -2.77 4.36
C TYR A 368 6.94 -1.90 3.36
N VAL A 369 7.68 -1.02 2.72
CA VAL A 369 7.19 -0.15 1.67
C VAL A 369 7.87 -0.54 0.37
N ALA A 370 7.07 -0.91 -0.61
CA ALA A 370 7.56 -1.19 -1.96
C ALA A 370 7.47 0.06 -2.82
N THR A 371 8.56 0.37 -3.51
CA THR A 371 8.68 1.51 -4.42
C THR A 371 9.22 1.02 -5.77
N GLU A 372 8.92 1.72 -6.84
CA GLU A 372 9.42 1.39 -8.17
C GLU A 372 10.60 2.29 -8.54
N ARG A 373 11.49 1.79 -9.41
CA ARG A 373 12.52 2.62 -10.01
C ARG A 373 11.87 3.64 -10.93
N TRP A 374 12.23 4.90 -10.77
CA TRP A 374 11.77 5.94 -11.67
C TRP A 374 12.43 5.80 -13.05
N VAL A 375 11.63 5.81 -14.11
CA VAL A 375 12.06 5.78 -15.51
C VAL A 375 11.32 6.87 -16.28
N ASP A 376 12.04 7.72 -17.01
CA ASP A 376 11.44 8.69 -17.93
C ASP A 376 11.08 8.00 -19.25
N TRP A 377 9.95 7.31 -19.27
CA TRP A 377 9.46 6.58 -20.44
C TRP A 377 9.24 7.47 -21.67
N PHE A 378 9.03 8.78 -21.47
CA PHE A 378 8.81 9.72 -22.56
C PHE A 378 10.10 10.24 -23.21
N ALA A 379 11.23 10.13 -22.51
CA ALA A 379 12.55 10.50 -23.03
C ALA A 379 13.21 9.38 -23.82
N LEU A 380 12.73 8.12 -23.66
CA LEU A 380 13.33 6.93 -24.29
C LEU A 380 12.81 6.73 -25.71
N ASP A 381 13.67 6.26 -26.61
CA ASP A 381 13.23 5.65 -27.86
C ASP A 381 12.70 4.21 -27.63
N GLU A 382 12.18 3.57 -28.70
CA GLU A 382 11.56 2.23 -28.59
C GLU A 382 12.56 1.16 -28.12
N GLU A 383 13.81 1.21 -28.58
CA GLU A 383 14.87 0.25 -28.22
C GLU A 383 15.31 0.46 -26.75
N GLU A 384 15.46 1.71 -26.34
CA GLU A 384 15.76 2.09 -24.96
C GLU A 384 14.62 1.70 -24.01
N ALA A 385 13.37 1.95 -24.38
CA ALA A 385 12.20 1.61 -23.59
C ALA A 385 12.07 0.09 -23.38
N ILE A 386 12.32 -0.72 -24.41
CA ILE A 386 12.35 -2.19 -24.31
C ILE A 386 13.47 -2.62 -23.35
N SER A 387 14.67 -2.08 -23.50
CA SER A 387 15.81 -2.39 -22.63
C SER A 387 15.55 -2.03 -21.17
N GLU A 388 14.92 -0.87 -20.91
CA GLU A 388 14.54 -0.46 -19.57
C GLU A 388 13.45 -1.35 -18.97
N ALA A 389 12.45 -1.76 -19.76
CA ALA A 389 11.38 -2.65 -19.32
C ALA A 389 11.92 -4.03 -18.85
N GLU A 390 13.02 -4.51 -19.42
CA GLU A 390 13.66 -5.75 -19.00
C GLU A 390 14.39 -5.65 -17.64
N THR A 391 14.68 -4.43 -17.18
CA THR A 391 15.43 -4.16 -15.94
C THR A 391 14.56 -3.65 -14.80
N ILE A 392 13.25 -3.71 -14.94
CA ILE A 392 12.31 -3.21 -13.91
C ILE A 392 12.50 -3.97 -12.60
N ARG A 393 12.56 -3.20 -11.52
CA ARG A 393 12.73 -3.69 -10.16
C ARG A 393 11.81 -2.95 -9.21
N THR A 394 11.30 -3.72 -8.25
CA THR A 394 10.66 -3.18 -7.05
C THR A 394 11.69 -3.07 -5.94
N TYR A 395 11.89 -1.86 -5.40
CA TYR A 395 12.68 -1.62 -4.21
C TYR A 395 11.80 -1.77 -2.98
N ILE A 396 12.33 -2.37 -1.92
CA ILE A 396 11.61 -2.62 -0.68
C ILE A 396 12.39 -1.99 0.45
N HIS A 397 11.73 -1.12 1.22
CA HIS A 397 12.27 -0.43 2.37
C HIS A 397 11.62 -0.99 3.64
N GLN A 398 12.44 -1.46 4.58
CA GLN A 398 12.01 -2.01 5.86
C GLN A 398 12.16 -0.97 6.97
N PHE A 399 11.11 -0.79 7.74
CA PHE A 399 11.08 0.07 8.93
C PHE A 399 10.69 -0.77 10.15
N ASP A 400 11.33 -0.52 11.30
CA ASP A 400 10.86 -0.98 12.60
C ASP A 400 9.66 -0.12 13.03
N ILE A 401 8.55 -0.77 13.41
CA ILE A 401 7.33 -0.12 13.92
C ILE A 401 6.99 -0.56 15.34
N ALA A 402 7.76 -1.48 15.93
CA ALA A 402 7.57 -1.97 17.28
C ALA A 402 8.42 -1.23 18.33
N GLY A 403 9.41 -0.46 17.88
CA GLY A 403 10.31 0.30 18.76
C GLY A 403 9.58 1.41 19.54
N PRO A 404 10.09 1.77 20.73
CA PRO A 404 9.48 2.80 21.58
C PRO A 404 9.60 4.22 20.98
N ASP A 405 10.59 4.45 20.14
CA ASP A 405 10.92 5.76 19.57
C ASP A 405 10.19 6.06 18.24
N GLY A 406 9.24 5.19 17.86
CA GLY A 406 8.46 5.34 16.63
C GLY A 406 9.03 4.55 15.46
N VAL A 407 8.94 5.10 14.26
CA VAL A 407 9.34 4.44 13.02
C VAL A 407 10.83 4.65 12.74
N GLU A 408 11.62 3.57 12.67
CA GLU A 408 13.04 3.61 12.35
C GLU A 408 13.32 2.84 11.04
N TYR A 409 14.05 3.46 10.11
CA TYR A 409 14.52 2.78 8.92
C TYR A 409 15.57 1.73 9.26
N LEU A 410 15.36 0.49 8.80
CA LEU A 410 16.24 -0.65 9.06
C LEU A 410 17.11 -1.03 7.87
N ALA A 411 16.47 -1.32 6.73
CA ALA A 411 17.17 -1.89 5.57
C ALA A 411 16.41 -1.66 4.27
N SER A 412 17.10 -1.83 3.13
CA SER A 412 16.48 -1.88 1.82
C SER A 412 17.03 -3.01 0.97
N GLY A 413 16.20 -3.49 0.06
CA GLY A 413 16.54 -4.48 -0.94
C GLY A 413 15.76 -4.26 -2.23
N SER A 414 15.90 -5.17 -3.17
CA SER A 414 15.10 -5.15 -4.40
C SER A 414 14.82 -6.55 -4.90
N VAL A 415 13.68 -6.69 -5.59
CA VAL A 415 13.31 -7.88 -6.36
C VAL A 415 13.08 -7.48 -7.82
N ASP A 416 13.26 -8.42 -8.74
CA ASP A 416 12.98 -8.17 -10.15
C ASP A 416 11.46 -8.16 -10.38
N GLY A 417 10.96 -7.19 -11.17
CA GLY A 417 9.56 -7.07 -11.56
C GLY A 417 8.70 -6.26 -10.61
N TYR A 418 7.39 -6.44 -10.73
CA TYR A 418 6.32 -5.71 -10.03
C TYR A 418 5.62 -6.59 -9.03
N LEU A 419 5.08 -5.96 -7.98
CA LEU A 419 4.21 -6.61 -7.01
C LEU A 419 2.74 -6.39 -7.41
N LEU A 420 1.91 -7.42 -7.25
CA LEU A 420 0.48 -7.29 -7.51
C LEU A 420 -0.21 -6.33 -6.52
N ASN A 421 0.05 -6.50 -5.23
CA ASN A 421 -0.50 -5.74 -4.12
C ASN A 421 0.18 -6.15 -2.80
N GLN A 422 -0.32 -5.66 -1.66
CA GLN A 422 0.20 -5.98 -0.32
C GLN A 422 0.32 -7.48 -0.02
N PHE A 423 -0.56 -8.32 -0.55
CA PHE A 423 -0.53 -9.77 -0.33
C PHE A 423 0.62 -10.49 -1.05
N ALA A 424 1.31 -9.78 -1.94
CA ALA A 424 2.54 -10.27 -2.58
C ALA A 424 3.74 -10.26 -1.62
N MET A 425 3.60 -9.66 -0.43
CA MET A 425 4.62 -9.64 0.62
C MET A 425 4.11 -10.36 1.88
N SER A 426 5.02 -11.03 2.59
CA SER A 426 4.76 -11.61 3.92
C SER A 426 6.06 -11.85 4.66
N GLU A 427 6.12 -11.49 5.93
CA GLU A 427 7.24 -11.83 6.82
C GLU A 427 6.97 -13.13 7.58
N HIS A 428 7.97 -14.00 7.66
CA HIS A 428 7.90 -15.23 8.45
C HIS A 428 9.28 -15.57 8.98
N ASP A 429 9.39 -15.77 10.28
CA ASP A 429 10.65 -16.11 10.99
C ASP A 429 11.81 -15.17 10.59
N GLY A 430 11.52 -13.85 10.51
CA GLY A 430 12.52 -12.82 10.18
C GLY A 430 12.97 -12.77 8.72
N HIS A 431 12.28 -13.47 7.82
CA HIS A 431 12.49 -13.43 6.39
C HIS A 431 11.29 -12.80 5.68
N LEU A 432 11.55 -11.90 4.75
CA LEU A 432 10.53 -11.33 3.88
C LEU A 432 10.36 -12.19 2.63
N ARG A 433 9.16 -12.67 2.37
CA ARG A 433 8.78 -13.42 1.16
C ARG A 433 8.08 -12.47 0.20
N VAL A 434 8.51 -12.45 -1.05
CA VAL A 434 8.01 -11.52 -2.06
C VAL A 434 7.68 -12.27 -3.34
N ALA A 435 6.45 -12.13 -3.81
CA ALA A 435 6.01 -12.66 -5.10
C ALA A 435 5.96 -11.53 -6.14
N SER A 436 6.63 -11.70 -7.27
CA SER A 436 6.71 -10.68 -8.32
C SER A 436 6.54 -11.26 -9.71
N THR A 437 6.10 -10.41 -10.64
CA THR A 437 6.05 -10.69 -12.09
C THR A 437 6.88 -9.65 -12.82
N ASN A 438 7.70 -10.08 -13.76
CA ASN A 438 8.59 -9.19 -14.49
C ASN A 438 7.91 -8.44 -15.66
N ASP A 439 6.59 -8.47 -15.77
CA ASP A 439 5.79 -7.85 -16.83
C ASP A 439 4.77 -6.89 -16.23
N PRO A 440 4.85 -5.57 -16.53
CA PRO A 440 3.84 -4.64 -16.09
C PRO A 440 2.56 -4.85 -16.89
N SER A 441 1.42 -4.80 -16.21
CA SER A 441 0.10 -4.93 -16.84
C SER A 441 -0.17 -3.86 -17.91
N TRP A 442 0.53 -2.70 -17.80
CA TRP A 442 0.38 -1.54 -18.71
C TRP A 442 1.38 -1.53 -19.88
N GLY A 443 2.45 -2.34 -19.86
CA GLY A 443 3.59 -2.29 -20.80
C GLY A 443 3.81 -3.57 -21.60
N TRP A 444 2.78 -4.42 -21.78
CA TRP A 444 2.89 -5.72 -22.44
C TRP A 444 3.50 -5.66 -23.85
N TRP A 445 3.47 -4.51 -24.53
CA TRP A 445 4.08 -4.29 -25.86
C TRP A 445 5.57 -3.92 -25.82
N LEU A 446 6.12 -3.66 -24.62
CA LEU A 446 7.52 -3.25 -24.44
C LEU A 446 8.46 -4.44 -24.21
N ARG A 447 8.00 -5.68 -24.37
CA ARG A 447 8.83 -6.86 -24.09
C ARG A 447 8.92 -7.82 -25.25
N ASP A 448 10.14 -8.34 -25.48
CA ASP A 448 10.42 -9.51 -26.28
C ASP A 448 10.52 -10.74 -25.35
N GLY A 449 9.41 -11.46 -25.17
CA GLY A 449 9.43 -12.73 -24.44
C GLY A 449 8.26 -12.90 -23.46
N PRO A 450 8.08 -14.11 -22.92
CA PRO A 450 7.00 -14.38 -21.98
C PRO A 450 7.27 -13.72 -20.63
N SER A 451 6.18 -13.33 -19.93
CA SER A 451 6.25 -12.94 -18.53
C SER A 451 6.74 -14.12 -17.67
N VAL A 452 7.44 -13.80 -16.59
CA VAL A 452 7.94 -14.79 -15.62
C VAL A 452 7.59 -14.31 -14.23
N SER A 453 6.91 -15.17 -13.49
CA SER A 453 6.60 -14.93 -12.08
C SER A 453 7.50 -15.75 -11.17
N ARG A 454 7.80 -15.20 -9.99
CA ARG A 454 8.72 -15.80 -9.03
C ARG A 454 8.33 -15.46 -7.58
N VAL A 455 8.88 -16.21 -6.64
CA VAL A 455 8.89 -15.90 -5.22
C VAL A 455 10.34 -15.83 -4.75
N ASP A 456 10.71 -14.68 -4.19
CA ASP A 456 12.01 -14.43 -3.58
C ASP A 456 11.86 -14.40 -2.04
N VAL A 457 12.86 -14.93 -1.34
CA VAL A 457 12.96 -14.86 0.12
C VAL A 457 14.16 -13.98 0.46
N LEU A 458 13.92 -12.92 1.24
CA LEU A 458 14.93 -11.95 1.61
C LEU A 458 15.22 -12.03 3.12
N ALA A 459 16.50 -11.91 3.47
CA ALA A 459 16.98 -11.77 4.84
C ALA A 459 17.68 -10.43 5.03
N ARG A 460 17.57 -9.85 6.25
CA ARG A 460 18.29 -8.62 6.58
C ARG A 460 19.71 -8.91 7.02
N GLU A 461 20.67 -8.29 6.34
CA GLU A 461 22.08 -8.26 6.70
C GLU A 461 22.56 -6.81 6.88
N GLY A 462 22.56 -6.32 8.11
CA GLY A 462 22.85 -4.93 8.40
C GLY A 462 21.75 -4.00 7.85
N ARG A 463 22.07 -3.14 6.89
CA ARG A 463 21.12 -2.26 6.19
C ARG A 463 20.71 -2.78 4.80
N ASP A 464 21.05 -4.02 4.47
CA ASP A 464 20.67 -4.65 3.22
C ASP A 464 19.61 -5.74 3.45
N LEU A 465 18.56 -5.76 2.62
CA LEU A 465 17.68 -6.90 2.43
C LEU A 465 18.20 -7.71 1.24
N ARG A 466 18.71 -8.92 1.50
CA ARG A 466 19.32 -9.78 0.47
C ARG A 466 18.46 -10.96 0.16
N ILE A 467 18.32 -11.27 -1.13
CA ILE A 467 17.69 -12.51 -1.57
C ILE A 467 18.59 -13.68 -1.13
N VAL A 468 18.05 -14.53 -0.27
CA VAL A 468 18.71 -15.75 0.23
C VAL A 468 18.20 -17.00 -0.48
N GLY A 469 16.98 -16.97 -1.01
CA GLY A 469 16.41 -18.07 -1.79
C GLY A 469 15.41 -17.54 -2.83
N SER A 470 15.16 -18.35 -3.86
CA SER A 470 14.35 -17.95 -5.00
C SER A 470 13.74 -19.16 -5.70
N VAL A 471 12.47 -19.06 -6.06
CA VAL A 471 11.81 -20.03 -6.95
C VAL A 471 11.06 -19.29 -8.05
N GLY A 472 11.36 -19.62 -9.30
CA GLY A 472 10.79 -18.99 -10.50
C GLY A 472 10.09 -20.00 -11.41
N GLY A 473 9.71 -19.53 -12.60
CA GLY A 473 9.04 -20.36 -13.61
C GLY A 473 7.57 -20.62 -13.29
N LEU A 474 6.96 -19.73 -12.50
CA LEU A 474 5.55 -19.77 -12.18
C LEU A 474 4.77 -19.13 -13.33
N GLY A 475 3.98 -19.92 -14.08
CA GLY A 475 3.12 -19.45 -15.16
C GLY A 475 3.88 -18.71 -16.26
N GLU A 476 4.69 -19.39 -17.06
CA GLU A 476 5.41 -18.75 -18.17
C GLU A 476 4.43 -18.12 -19.17
N GLY A 477 4.54 -16.81 -19.39
CA GLY A 477 3.63 -16.02 -20.20
C GLY A 477 2.33 -15.63 -19.49
N GLU A 478 2.26 -15.83 -18.19
CA GLU A 478 1.15 -15.47 -17.31
C GLU A 478 1.60 -14.44 -16.27
N GLN A 479 0.66 -13.73 -15.66
CA GLN A 479 0.91 -12.80 -14.56
C GLN A 479 0.36 -13.36 -13.26
N ILE A 480 0.91 -12.95 -12.12
CA ILE A 480 0.34 -13.25 -10.82
C ILE A 480 -1.01 -12.56 -10.69
N PHE A 481 -2.04 -13.34 -10.38
CA PHE A 481 -3.41 -12.89 -10.17
C PHE A 481 -3.80 -12.88 -8.68
N ALA A 482 -3.27 -13.83 -7.90
CA ALA A 482 -3.47 -13.87 -6.47
C ALA A 482 -2.28 -14.50 -5.75
N VAL A 483 -1.98 -14.01 -4.56
CA VAL A 483 -0.96 -14.58 -3.66
C VAL A 483 -1.51 -14.69 -2.25
N ARG A 484 -1.16 -15.78 -1.57
CA ARG A 484 -1.31 -15.92 -0.11
C ARG A 484 -0.14 -16.70 0.46
N PHE A 485 0.40 -16.21 1.55
CA PHE A 485 1.38 -16.92 2.35
C PHE A 485 0.72 -17.36 3.66
N ILE A 486 0.81 -18.65 4.01
CA ILE A 486 0.20 -19.21 5.22
C ILE A 486 1.23 -20.10 5.89
N GLY A 487 1.79 -19.67 7.03
CA GLY A 487 2.89 -20.36 7.69
C GLY A 487 4.08 -20.56 6.73
N GLU A 488 4.53 -21.79 6.58
CA GLU A 488 5.68 -22.17 5.71
C GLU A 488 5.29 -22.42 4.24
N VAL A 489 4.06 -22.05 3.82
CA VAL A 489 3.56 -22.35 2.47
C VAL A 489 3.14 -21.09 1.74
N GLY A 490 3.58 -20.96 0.49
CA GLY A 490 3.10 -19.94 -0.45
C GLY A 490 2.10 -20.54 -1.45
N TYR A 491 1.04 -19.80 -1.72
CA TYR A 491 0.04 -20.09 -2.75
C TYR A 491 0.05 -18.96 -3.77
N VAL A 492 0.34 -19.29 -5.03
CA VAL A 492 0.39 -18.33 -6.12
C VAL A 492 -0.52 -18.81 -7.24
N VAL A 493 -1.45 -17.96 -7.64
CA VAL A 493 -2.28 -18.16 -8.82
C VAL A 493 -1.75 -17.25 -9.91
N THR A 494 -1.45 -17.82 -11.07
CA THR A 494 -1.11 -17.04 -12.27
C THR A 494 -2.26 -17.18 -13.27
N PHE A 495 -2.44 -16.18 -14.14
CA PHE A 495 -3.54 -16.16 -15.10
C PHE A 495 -3.14 -15.55 -16.44
N ARG A 496 -3.63 -16.18 -17.52
CA ARG A 496 -3.77 -15.62 -18.86
C ARG A 496 -4.99 -16.20 -19.59
N GLN A 497 -5.16 -17.52 -19.59
CA GLN A 497 -6.27 -18.26 -20.18
C GLN A 497 -6.65 -19.50 -19.36
N THR A 498 -5.77 -19.93 -18.47
CA THR A 498 -5.92 -21.09 -17.58
C THR A 498 -5.31 -20.66 -16.26
N ASP A 499 -5.94 -21.03 -15.14
CA ASP A 499 -5.54 -20.59 -13.80
C ASP A 499 -4.74 -21.69 -13.08
N PRO A 500 -3.41 -21.84 -13.26
CA PRO A 500 -2.65 -22.73 -12.41
C PRO A 500 -2.49 -22.14 -11.00
N LEU A 501 -2.82 -22.96 -10.00
CA LEU A 501 -2.48 -22.70 -8.60
C LEU A 501 -1.17 -23.43 -8.28
N TYR A 502 -0.15 -22.68 -7.91
CA TYR A 502 1.12 -23.21 -7.41
C TYR A 502 1.11 -23.25 -5.89
N THR A 503 1.60 -24.37 -5.33
CA THR A 503 1.91 -24.51 -3.92
C THR A 503 3.42 -24.54 -3.75
N ILE A 504 3.95 -23.65 -2.93
CA ILE A 504 5.39 -23.44 -2.75
C ILE A 504 5.75 -23.75 -1.31
N ASP A 505 6.69 -24.67 -1.11
CA ASP A 505 7.31 -24.96 0.20
C ASP A 505 8.39 -23.91 0.48
N LEU A 506 8.19 -23.16 1.56
CA LEU A 506 9.04 -22.06 2.04
C LEU A 506 9.64 -22.38 3.41
N SER A 507 9.57 -23.65 3.86
CA SER A 507 10.11 -24.08 5.17
C SER A 507 11.64 -23.96 5.25
N ASP A 508 12.33 -24.02 4.11
CA ASP A 508 13.74 -23.68 3.99
C ASP A 508 13.88 -22.37 3.20
N PRO A 509 14.16 -21.24 3.87
CA PRO A 509 14.25 -19.93 3.22
C PRO A 509 15.31 -19.84 2.12
N GLU A 510 16.37 -20.64 2.20
CA GLU A 510 17.45 -20.66 1.19
C GLU A 510 17.11 -21.53 -0.03
N ASN A 511 16.15 -22.48 0.10
CA ASN A 511 15.79 -23.44 -0.93
C ASN A 511 14.27 -23.53 -1.16
N PRO A 512 13.57 -22.43 -1.48
CA PRO A 512 12.15 -22.46 -1.78
C PRO A 512 11.89 -23.33 -3.02
N ARG A 513 10.75 -24.07 -3.04
CA ARG A 513 10.46 -25.00 -4.14
C ARG A 513 8.97 -25.15 -4.40
N VAL A 514 8.60 -25.33 -5.66
CA VAL A 514 7.25 -25.73 -6.03
C VAL A 514 7.02 -27.18 -5.63
N VAL A 515 6.00 -27.44 -4.83
CA VAL A 515 5.59 -28.79 -4.37
C VAL A 515 4.27 -29.25 -4.95
N GLY A 516 3.52 -28.36 -5.60
CA GLY A 516 2.28 -28.67 -6.27
C GLY A 516 1.94 -27.66 -7.36
N GLU A 517 1.30 -28.14 -8.42
CA GLU A 517 0.70 -27.35 -9.48
C GLU A 517 -0.67 -27.94 -9.79
N LEU A 518 -1.73 -27.13 -9.67
CA LEU A 518 -3.09 -27.50 -10.01
C LEU A 518 -3.59 -26.59 -11.13
N LYS A 519 -3.85 -27.15 -12.31
CA LYS A 519 -4.49 -26.42 -13.41
C LYS A 519 -5.99 -26.51 -13.27
N ILE A 520 -6.63 -25.35 -13.11
CA ILE A 520 -8.08 -25.21 -13.09
C ILE A 520 -8.49 -24.94 -14.53
N LEU A 521 -9.29 -25.84 -15.11
CA LEU A 521 -9.77 -25.78 -16.51
C LEU A 521 -11.10 -25.04 -16.59
#